data_9a22d3cc0ff222b6d0fdb79b7db63b00
#
_entry.id   9a22d3cc0ff222b6d0fdb79b7db63b00
#
_cell.length_a   1.000
_cell.length_b   1.000
_cell.length_c   1.000
_cell.angle_alpha   90.00
_cell.angle_beta   90.00
_cell.angle_gamma   90.00
#
_symmetry.space_group_name_H-M   'P 1'
#
loop_
_entity.id
_entity.type
_entity.pdbx_description
1 polymer ?
#
loop_
_entity_poly.entity_id
_entity_poly.type
_entity_poly.pdbx_seq_one_letter_code
_entity_poly.pdbx_strand_id
1 'polypeptide(L)'
;MLRLIACASDFLSIGLILLFAIGQSALASEQGDNEMNGLAKASGCYICHSVEPGKPGAQEVLPYGPAWKDIANKYKGQTDAVDRLTRIVLQGTGSGPAGGHWKGKAAGVDMLPNAVEINEADAKRLVSWILSLHK
;
A
#
# COMPACT_ATOMS: atom_id res chain seq x y z
N MET A 1 23.28 -58.96 22.69
CA MET A 1 23.13 -57.71 23.47
C MET A 1 23.71 -56.58 22.64
N LEU A 2 22.92 -55.83 21.86
CA LEU A 2 23.46 -54.62 21.23
C LEU A 2 22.31 -53.72 20.72
N ARG A 3 22.32 -52.47 21.18
CA ARG A 3 21.84 -51.24 20.55
C ARG A 3 20.34 -51.03 20.33
N LEU A 4 19.74 -50.38 21.30
CA LEU A 4 18.53 -49.52 21.14
C LEU A 4 18.75 -48.22 21.93
N ILE A 5 19.52 -47.29 21.41
CA ILE A 5 19.54 -45.90 21.87
C ILE A 5 19.93 -45.04 20.66
N ALA A 6 19.00 -44.61 19.86
CA ALA A 6 19.13 -43.46 18.95
C ALA A 6 17.79 -43.20 18.23
N CYS A 7 16.86 -42.48 18.83
CA CYS A 7 15.74 -41.87 18.12
C CYS A 7 14.96 -40.84 18.96
N ALA A 8 15.60 -40.10 19.86
CA ALA A 8 14.90 -39.10 20.67
C ALA A 8 15.36 -37.65 20.45
N SER A 9 16.37 -37.41 19.61
CA SER A 9 16.97 -36.06 19.44
C SER A 9 16.44 -35.27 18.25
N ASP A 10 15.78 -35.89 17.29
CA ASP A 10 15.44 -35.21 16.02
C ASP A 10 14.12 -34.41 16.07
N PHE A 11 13.21 -34.76 16.96
CA PHE A 11 11.91 -34.05 17.04
C PHE A 11 11.99 -32.66 17.70
N LEU A 12 12.98 -32.43 18.57
CA LEU A 12 13.12 -31.15 19.27
C LEU A 12 13.71 -30.07 18.35
N SER A 13 14.55 -30.47 17.39
CA SER A 13 15.19 -29.54 16.44
C SER A 13 14.24 -29.03 15.38
N ILE A 14 13.26 -29.82 14.94
CA ILE A 14 12.28 -29.42 13.91
C ILE A 14 11.27 -28.39 14.47
N GLY A 15 10.86 -28.54 15.72
CA GLY A 15 9.94 -27.59 16.38
C GLY A 15 10.54 -26.20 16.57
N LEU A 16 11.83 -26.10 16.84
CA LEU A 16 12.52 -24.83 17.05
C LEU A 16 12.72 -24.04 15.75
N ILE A 17 12.96 -24.72 14.64
CA ILE A 17 13.14 -24.10 13.30
C ILE A 17 11.81 -23.51 12.80
N LEU A 18 10.68 -24.19 13.03
CA LEU A 18 9.34 -23.70 12.62
C LEU A 18 8.91 -22.44 13.37
N LEU A 19 9.24 -22.30 14.65
CA LEU A 19 8.92 -21.10 15.45
C LEU A 19 9.72 -19.87 15.01
N PHE A 20 10.95 -20.05 14.49
CA PHE A 20 11.79 -18.94 14.02
C PHE A 20 11.32 -18.36 12.67
N ALA A 21 10.72 -19.18 11.81
CA ALA A 21 10.25 -18.76 10.48
C ALA A 21 9.01 -17.85 10.52
N ILE A 22 8.14 -17.96 11.52
CA ILE A 22 6.90 -17.19 11.63
C ILE A 22 7.18 -15.73 12.05
N GLY A 23 8.20 -15.50 12.88
CA GLY A 23 8.55 -14.15 13.35
C GLY A 23 9.16 -13.26 12.28
N GLN A 24 9.85 -13.81 11.29
CA GLN A 24 10.54 -13.04 10.24
C GLN A 24 9.59 -12.43 9.21
N SER A 25 8.47 -13.06 8.93
CA SER A 25 7.50 -12.57 7.95
C SER A 25 6.74 -11.33 8.43
N ALA A 26 6.44 -11.22 9.72
CA ALA A 26 5.75 -10.06 10.28
C ALA A 26 6.65 -8.82 10.31
N LEU A 27 7.92 -8.97 10.67
CA LEU A 27 8.89 -7.88 10.69
C LEU A 27 9.18 -7.32 9.28
N ALA A 28 9.25 -8.19 8.26
CA ALA A 28 9.46 -7.78 6.88
C ALA A 28 8.26 -6.99 6.32
N SER A 29 7.03 -7.34 6.71
CA SER A 29 5.81 -6.61 6.32
C SER A 29 5.78 -5.20 6.92
N GLU A 30 6.05 -5.08 8.22
CA GLU A 30 6.05 -3.78 8.90
C GLU A 30 7.16 -2.85 8.37
N GLN A 31 8.32 -3.39 8.06
CA GLN A 31 9.42 -2.64 7.47
C GLN A 31 9.07 -2.12 6.07
N GLY A 32 8.41 -2.93 5.25
CA GLY A 32 7.92 -2.53 3.93
C GLY A 32 6.87 -1.42 4.00
N ASP A 33 5.93 -1.51 4.95
CA ASP A 33 4.92 -0.48 5.18
C ASP A 33 5.56 0.84 5.63
N ASN A 34 6.54 0.80 6.52
CA ASN A 34 7.27 1.99 6.98
C ASN A 34 8.07 2.65 5.85
N GLU A 35 8.71 1.88 4.98
CA GLU A 35 9.43 2.37 3.81
C GLU A 35 8.49 3.10 2.84
N MET A 36 7.35 2.50 2.50
CA MET A 36 6.38 3.10 1.58
C MET A 36 5.70 4.33 2.16
N ASN A 37 5.41 4.34 3.46
CA ASN A 37 4.93 5.52 4.16
C ASN A 37 5.97 6.66 4.14
N GLY A 38 7.24 6.33 4.34
CA GLY A 38 8.36 7.28 4.23
C GLY A 38 8.48 7.88 2.83
N LEU A 39 8.41 7.05 1.79
CA LEU A 39 8.44 7.47 0.39
C LEU A 39 7.26 8.40 0.06
N ALA A 40 6.05 8.02 0.44
CA ALA A 40 4.85 8.82 0.23
C ALA A 40 4.93 10.19 0.91
N LYS A 41 5.48 10.23 2.12
CA LYS A 41 5.68 11.48 2.86
C LYS A 41 6.72 12.37 2.18
N ALA A 42 7.85 11.82 1.78
CA ALA A 42 8.91 12.54 1.09
C ALA A 42 8.44 13.13 -0.26
N SER A 43 7.57 12.39 -0.97
CA SER A 43 6.97 12.82 -2.25
C SER A 43 5.71 13.68 -2.10
N GLY A 44 5.37 14.15 -0.90
CA GLY A 44 4.24 15.06 -0.66
C GLY A 44 2.84 14.46 -0.82
N CYS A 45 2.70 13.15 -1.00
CA CYS A 45 1.42 12.50 -1.28
C CYS A 45 0.38 12.72 -0.16
N TYR A 46 0.83 12.80 1.09
CA TYR A 46 -0.03 13.01 2.26
C TYR A 46 -0.66 14.40 2.35
N ILE A 47 -0.25 15.35 1.51
CA ILE A 47 -0.90 16.68 1.43
C ILE A 47 -2.36 16.51 0.97
N CYS A 48 -2.62 15.55 0.08
CA CYS A 48 -3.93 15.34 -0.52
C CYS A 48 -4.57 14.00 -0.14
N HIS A 49 -3.79 12.98 0.19
CA HIS A 49 -4.24 11.63 0.45
C HIS A 49 -4.06 11.21 1.91
N SER A 50 -4.89 10.27 2.35
CA SER A 50 -4.74 9.53 3.62
C SER A 50 -4.73 8.03 3.33
N VAL A 51 -4.24 7.21 4.26
CA VAL A 51 -4.34 5.75 4.16
C VAL A 51 -5.78 5.31 4.36
N GLU A 52 -6.38 5.74 5.46
CA GLU A 52 -7.76 5.40 5.84
C GLU A 52 -8.76 6.41 5.29
N PRO A 53 -9.97 5.95 4.91
CA PRO A 53 -11.06 6.86 4.63
C PRO A 53 -11.34 7.73 5.86
N GLY A 54 -11.41 9.04 5.66
CA GLY A 54 -11.82 9.96 6.71
C GLY A 54 -13.25 9.65 7.17
N LYS A 55 -13.51 9.78 8.47
CA LYS A 55 -14.89 9.81 8.95
C LYS A 55 -15.50 11.15 8.50
N PRO A 56 -16.70 11.16 7.94
CA PRO A 56 -17.42 12.42 7.69
C PRO A 56 -17.47 13.19 9.01
N GLY A 57 -16.77 14.32 9.06
CA GLY A 57 -16.86 15.22 10.21
C GLY A 57 -18.15 16.03 10.16
N ALA A 58 -18.49 16.71 11.24
CA ALA A 58 -19.70 17.56 11.33
C ALA A 58 -19.77 18.68 10.27
N GLN A 59 -18.73 18.89 9.47
CA GLN A 59 -18.65 19.89 8.42
C GLN A 59 -18.53 19.32 7.01
N GLU A 60 -18.60 18.00 6.83
CA GLU A 60 -18.57 17.29 5.53
C GLU A 60 -17.49 17.75 4.53
N VAL A 61 -16.34 18.21 5.03
CA VAL A 61 -15.23 18.61 4.17
C VAL A 61 -14.56 17.34 3.62
N LEU A 62 -14.69 17.12 2.32
CA LEU A 62 -14.03 16.01 1.65
C LEU A 62 -12.53 16.27 1.52
N PRO A 63 -11.67 15.23 1.64
CA PRO A 63 -10.23 15.36 1.38
C PRO A 63 -9.99 15.72 -0.10
N TYR A 64 -8.86 16.33 -0.39
CA TYR A 64 -8.49 16.67 -1.77
C TYR A 64 -8.39 15.44 -2.67
N GLY A 65 -7.72 14.40 -2.19
CA GLY A 65 -7.58 13.12 -2.88
C GLY A 65 -8.31 11.98 -2.16
N PRO A 66 -8.67 10.90 -2.86
CA PRO A 66 -9.29 9.73 -2.24
C PRO A 66 -8.33 9.04 -1.28
N ALA A 67 -8.85 8.41 -0.24
CA ALA A 67 -8.07 7.56 0.65
C ALA A 67 -7.49 6.37 -0.11
N TRP A 68 -6.28 5.95 0.24
CA TRP A 68 -5.60 4.85 -0.46
C TRP A 68 -6.33 3.51 -0.34
N LYS A 69 -6.98 3.22 0.77
CA LYS A 69 -7.84 2.03 0.88
C LYS A 69 -9.07 2.08 -0.05
N ASP A 70 -9.62 3.27 -0.31
CA ASP A 70 -10.67 3.42 -1.30
C ASP A 70 -10.15 3.17 -2.72
N ILE A 71 -8.92 3.63 -3.02
CA ILE A 71 -8.24 3.35 -4.29
C ILE A 71 -8.01 1.84 -4.41
N ALA A 72 -7.42 1.20 -3.40
CA ALA A 72 -7.16 -0.23 -3.39
C ALA A 72 -8.42 -1.06 -3.65
N ASN A 73 -9.52 -0.74 -2.97
CA ASN A 73 -10.79 -1.44 -3.14
C ASN A 73 -11.40 -1.22 -4.54
N LYS A 74 -11.32 0.00 -5.08
CA LYS A 74 -11.86 0.34 -6.40
C LYS A 74 -11.15 -0.38 -7.54
N TYR A 75 -9.83 -0.53 -7.44
CA TYR A 75 -9.01 -1.14 -8.48
C TYR A 75 -8.67 -2.62 -8.22
N LYS A 76 -9.26 -3.22 -7.18
CA LYS A 76 -9.06 -4.64 -6.85
C LYS A 76 -9.34 -5.53 -8.06
N GLY A 77 -8.39 -6.41 -8.39
CA GLY A 77 -8.51 -7.37 -9.48
C GLY A 77 -8.32 -6.80 -10.89
N GLN A 78 -8.03 -5.51 -11.05
CA GLN A 78 -7.73 -4.91 -12.35
C GLN A 78 -6.24 -5.07 -12.67
N THR A 79 -5.91 -5.81 -13.71
CA THR A 79 -4.53 -6.19 -14.04
C THR A 79 -3.67 -5.01 -14.53
N ASP A 80 -4.29 -3.97 -15.10
CA ASP A 80 -3.64 -2.76 -15.59
C ASP A 80 -3.53 -1.64 -14.55
N ALA A 81 -4.05 -1.87 -13.33
CA ALA A 81 -4.18 -0.82 -12.31
C ALA A 81 -2.82 -0.21 -11.94
N VAL A 82 -1.78 -1.03 -11.77
CA VAL A 82 -0.45 -0.54 -11.40
C VAL A 82 0.08 0.45 -12.43
N ASP A 83 0.10 0.07 -13.70
CA ASP A 83 0.68 0.91 -14.75
C ASP A 83 -0.18 2.16 -15.02
N ARG A 84 -1.50 2.04 -14.95
CA ARG A 84 -2.42 3.16 -15.12
C ARG A 84 -2.28 4.18 -14.00
N LEU A 85 -2.26 3.74 -12.75
CA LEU A 85 -2.15 4.63 -11.60
C LEU A 85 -0.75 5.22 -11.48
N THR A 86 0.30 4.49 -11.84
CA THR A 86 1.66 5.05 -11.93
C THR A 86 1.72 6.22 -12.90
N ARG A 87 1.10 6.10 -14.07
CA ARG A 87 1.00 7.23 -15.02
C ARG A 87 0.24 8.42 -14.43
N ILE A 88 -0.84 8.18 -13.69
CA ILE A 88 -1.59 9.24 -13.01
C ILE A 88 -0.71 9.93 -11.96
N VAL A 89 0.09 9.20 -11.19
CA VAL A 89 1.02 9.79 -10.23
C VAL A 89 2.01 10.71 -10.93
N LEU A 90 2.57 10.27 -12.05
CA LEU A 90 3.61 11.04 -12.76
C LEU A 90 3.04 12.21 -13.57
N GLN A 91 1.90 12.04 -14.21
CA GLN A 91 1.34 12.97 -15.21
C GLN A 91 0.12 13.75 -14.70
N GLY A 92 -0.40 13.41 -13.53
CA GLY A 92 -1.66 13.94 -13.03
C GLY A 92 -2.89 13.33 -13.74
N THR A 93 -4.07 13.77 -13.32
CA THR A 93 -5.35 13.32 -13.92
C THR A 93 -5.74 14.09 -15.17
N GLY A 94 -5.05 15.19 -15.47
CA GLY A 94 -5.39 16.09 -16.57
C GLY A 94 -6.73 16.83 -16.33
N SER A 95 -7.11 17.68 -17.26
CA SER A 95 -8.35 18.48 -17.20
C SER A 95 -9.61 17.65 -17.57
N GLY A 96 -9.66 16.40 -17.18
CA GLY A 96 -10.80 15.53 -17.41
C GLY A 96 -11.84 15.60 -16.28
N PRO A 97 -13.00 14.92 -16.40
CA PRO A 97 -14.02 14.90 -15.36
C PRO A 97 -13.59 14.00 -14.16
N ALA A 98 -12.39 14.25 -13.62
CA ALA A 98 -11.82 13.47 -12.51
C ALA A 98 -12.68 13.55 -11.25
N GLY A 99 -13.35 14.68 -11.04
CA GLY A 99 -14.26 14.87 -9.92
C GLY A 99 -15.44 13.88 -9.87
N GLY A 100 -15.91 13.38 -11.03
CA GLY A 100 -16.97 12.38 -11.10
C GLY A 100 -16.53 10.97 -10.66
N HIS A 101 -15.25 10.68 -10.79
CA HIS A 101 -14.67 9.35 -10.51
C HIS A 101 -14.63 9.00 -9.01
N TRP A 102 -14.49 10.02 -8.17
CA TRP A 102 -14.40 9.92 -6.70
C TRP A 102 -15.52 10.68 -5.97
N LYS A 103 -16.69 10.79 -6.60
CA LYS A 103 -17.84 11.50 -6.03
C LYS A 103 -18.17 11.01 -4.61
N GLY A 104 -18.24 11.95 -3.67
CA GLY A 104 -18.52 11.67 -2.26
C GLY A 104 -17.33 11.13 -1.45
N LYS A 105 -16.14 10.95 -2.09
CA LYS A 105 -14.92 10.45 -1.42
C LYS A 105 -13.74 11.42 -1.49
N ALA A 106 -13.76 12.33 -2.45
CA ALA A 106 -12.77 13.39 -2.60
C ALA A 106 -13.45 14.67 -3.10
N ALA A 107 -12.77 15.82 -2.93
CA ALA A 107 -13.31 17.15 -3.26
C ALA A 107 -13.44 17.42 -4.77
N GLY A 108 -13.12 16.47 -5.63
CA GLY A 108 -13.22 16.61 -7.09
C GLY A 108 -12.11 17.47 -7.69
N VAL A 109 -10.99 17.61 -7.00
CA VAL A 109 -9.80 18.31 -7.49
C VAL A 109 -8.96 17.35 -8.32
N ASP A 110 -8.39 17.82 -9.42
CA ASP A 110 -7.47 17.05 -10.22
C ASP A 110 -6.16 16.79 -9.47
N MET A 111 -5.64 15.56 -9.58
CA MET A 111 -4.31 15.25 -9.09
C MET A 111 -3.28 15.91 -9.99
N LEU A 112 -2.39 16.70 -9.39
CA LEU A 112 -1.30 17.36 -10.11
C LEU A 112 -0.20 16.34 -10.49
N PRO A 113 0.56 16.59 -11.60
CA PRO A 113 1.73 15.81 -11.93
C PRO A 113 2.77 15.82 -10.80
N ASN A 114 3.31 14.66 -10.45
CA ASN A 114 4.28 14.53 -9.36
C ASN A 114 5.66 13.99 -9.81
N ALA A 115 5.94 13.98 -11.11
CA ALA A 115 7.19 13.45 -11.67
C ALA A 115 8.46 14.18 -11.21
N VAL A 116 8.33 15.37 -10.62
CA VAL A 116 9.47 16.13 -10.06
C VAL A 116 9.86 15.65 -8.66
N GLU A 117 8.93 15.03 -7.92
CA GLU A 117 9.13 14.58 -6.54
C GLU A 117 9.33 13.07 -6.43
N ILE A 118 8.93 12.30 -7.46
CA ILE A 118 9.01 10.84 -7.45
C ILE A 118 9.34 10.31 -8.85
N ASN A 119 10.34 9.42 -8.96
CA ASN A 119 10.65 8.75 -10.20
C ASN A 119 9.66 7.60 -10.49
N GLU A 120 9.67 7.08 -11.72
CA GLU A 120 8.73 6.06 -12.17
C GLU A 120 8.83 4.75 -11.37
N ALA A 121 10.06 4.31 -11.05
CA ALA A 121 10.27 3.07 -10.31
C ALA A 121 9.66 3.15 -8.90
N ASP A 122 9.89 4.26 -8.21
CA ASP A 122 9.34 4.51 -6.88
C ASP A 122 7.83 4.76 -6.91
N ALA A 123 7.34 5.47 -7.91
CA ALA A 123 5.89 5.63 -8.13
C ALA A 123 5.21 4.27 -8.32
N LYS A 124 5.81 3.37 -9.10
CA LYS A 124 5.29 2.01 -9.32
C LYS A 124 5.31 1.17 -8.03
N ARG A 125 6.37 1.25 -7.24
CA ARG A 125 6.45 0.59 -5.92
C ARG A 125 5.37 1.11 -4.97
N LEU A 126 5.23 2.43 -4.88
CA LEU A 126 4.22 3.07 -4.04
C LEU A 126 2.80 2.69 -4.45
N VAL A 127 2.48 2.73 -5.74
CA VAL A 127 1.18 2.32 -6.28
C VAL A 127 0.91 0.84 -5.98
N SER A 128 1.89 -0.04 -6.16
CA SER A 128 1.75 -1.46 -5.85
C SER A 128 1.44 -1.70 -4.37
N TRP A 129 2.12 -0.97 -3.49
CA TRP A 129 1.84 -1.01 -2.05
C TRP A 129 0.45 -0.46 -1.73
N ILE A 130 0.05 0.68 -2.29
CA ILE A 130 -1.31 1.23 -2.10
C ILE A 130 -2.37 0.20 -2.50
N LEU A 131 -2.20 -0.46 -3.65
CA LEU A 131 -3.15 -1.47 -4.12
C LEU A 131 -3.20 -2.72 -3.24
N SER A 132 -2.17 -3.00 -2.44
CA SER A 132 -2.16 -4.09 -1.46
C SER A 132 -2.96 -3.78 -0.18
N LEU A 133 -3.34 -2.52 0.06
CA LEU A 133 -4.06 -2.08 1.26
C LEU A 133 -5.55 -2.48 1.28
N HIS A 134 -6.05 -3.20 0.27
CA HIS A 134 -7.42 -3.70 0.26
C HIS A 134 -7.59 -4.77 1.35
N LYS A 135 -8.47 -4.51 2.27
CA LYS A 135 -8.90 -5.47 3.30
C LYS A 135 -10.41 -5.50 3.37
#